data_f2897301a5a16e08b052e39a98aba56f
#
_entry.id   f2897301a5a16e08b052e39a98aba56f
#
_cell.length_a   1.000
_cell.length_b   1.000
_cell.length_c   1.000
_cell.angle_alpha   90.00
_cell.angle_beta   90.00
_cell.angle_gamma   90.00
#
_symmetry.space_group_name_H-M   'P 1'
#
loop_
_entity.id
_entity.type
_entity.pdbx_description
1 polymer ?
#
loop_
_entity_poly.entity_id
_entity_poly.type
_entity_poly.pdbx_seq_one_letter_code
_entity_poly.pdbx_strand_id
1 'polypeptide(L)'
;FNDLEFSDPSFNDLMELKNLITKYYSEPADYSSFKYFQKSELFIRQKKLGDALKELEYLVASFPESPITSLAHLRLAMIHFRLENYTNALSHALLLDNTEFADKGIILTGQIYEIQEKNIETSLEQYMKILNDFTYSIYYEPIRYHVRKIQKTES
;
A
#
# COMPACT_ATOMS: atom_id res chain seq x y z
N PHE A 1 -5.59 -12.39 9.87
CA PHE A 1 -5.01 -11.36 8.98
C PHE A 1 -4.58 -11.96 7.65
N ASN A 2 -4.27 -13.27 7.62
CA ASN A 2 -3.95 -13.98 6.39
C ASN A 2 -5.10 -13.98 5.36
N ASP A 3 -6.33 -13.73 5.80
CA ASP A 3 -7.51 -13.72 4.94
C ASP A 3 -7.72 -12.39 4.19
N LEU A 4 -6.95 -11.36 4.51
CA LEU A 4 -7.12 -10.03 3.93
C LEU A 4 -6.25 -9.76 2.70
N GLU A 5 -5.39 -10.68 2.29
CA GLU A 5 -4.49 -10.53 1.12
C GLU A 5 -4.01 -9.08 0.83
N PHE A 6 -4.00 -8.22 1.90
CA PHE A 6 -3.71 -6.80 1.78
C PHE A 6 -2.34 -6.53 1.14
N SER A 7 -1.38 -7.42 1.40
CA SER A 7 -0.04 -7.34 0.84
C SER A 7 0.08 -7.91 -0.57
N ASP A 8 -1.00 -8.42 -1.17
CA ASP A 8 -1.00 -8.85 -2.55
C ASP A 8 -1.10 -7.62 -3.47
N PRO A 9 -0.11 -7.36 -4.36
CA PRO A 9 -0.18 -6.26 -5.30
C PRO A 9 -1.35 -6.31 -6.27
N SER A 10 -1.94 -7.48 -6.47
CA SER A 10 -3.14 -7.67 -7.31
C SER A 10 -4.46 -7.45 -6.57
N PHE A 11 -4.41 -7.09 -5.28
CA PHE A 11 -5.58 -6.92 -4.44
C PHE A 11 -6.56 -5.86 -4.94
N ASN A 12 -6.13 -4.92 -5.73
CA ASN A 12 -7.03 -3.91 -6.25
C ASN A 12 -7.98 -4.48 -7.29
N ASP A 13 -9.21 -4.45 -6.89
CA ASP A 13 -10.33 -4.71 -7.75
C ASP A 13 -10.33 -3.75 -8.95
N LEU A 14 -10.83 -4.25 -10.08
CA LEU A 14 -11.12 -3.47 -11.29
C LEU A 14 -11.94 -2.21 -11.00
N MET A 15 -12.72 -2.20 -9.93
CA MET A 15 -13.50 -1.04 -9.48
C MET A 15 -12.62 0.10 -8.96
N GLU A 16 -11.59 -0.18 -8.14
CA GLU A 16 -10.64 0.85 -7.71
C GLU A 16 -9.87 1.42 -8.90
N LEU A 17 -9.43 0.56 -9.80
CA LEU A 17 -8.75 0.98 -11.02
C LEU A 17 -9.65 1.85 -11.90
N LYS A 18 -10.93 1.49 -12.06
CA LYS A 18 -11.91 2.29 -12.79
C LYS A 18 -12.15 3.66 -12.14
N ASN A 19 -12.29 3.70 -10.82
CA ASN A 19 -12.46 4.95 -10.08
C ASN A 19 -11.23 5.85 -10.19
N LEU A 20 -10.03 5.26 -10.15
CA LEU A 20 -8.78 5.96 -10.36
C LEU A 20 -8.64 6.51 -11.78
N ILE A 21 -8.98 5.72 -12.78
CA ILE A 21 -9.02 6.16 -14.18
C ILE A 21 -9.96 7.35 -14.31
N THR A 22 -11.15 7.27 -13.78
CA THR A 22 -12.14 8.35 -13.85
C THR A 22 -11.66 9.61 -13.12
N LYS A 23 -11.01 9.45 -11.97
CA LYS A 23 -10.50 10.57 -11.16
C LYS A 23 -9.30 11.27 -11.80
N TYR A 24 -8.37 10.53 -12.39
CA TYR A 24 -7.10 11.07 -12.88
C TYR A 24 -7.03 11.26 -14.41
N TYR A 25 -7.98 10.75 -15.16
CA TYR A 25 -8.02 10.86 -16.62
C TYR A 25 -8.48 12.23 -17.14
N SER A 26 -8.99 13.09 -16.27
CA SER A 26 -9.58 14.38 -16.68
C SER A 26 -8.57 15.49 -16.97
N GLU A 27 -7.26 15.26 -16.75
CA GLU A 27 -6.23 16.29 -16.94
C GLU A 27 -5.14 15.85 -17.93
N PRO A 28 -4.94 16.58 -19.04
CA PRO A 28 -3.96 16.22 -20.08
C PRO A 28 -2.51 16.13 -19.60
N ALA A 29 -2.17 16.86 -18.53
CA ALA A 29 -0.80 16.88 -17.98
C ALA A 29 -0.37 15.56 -17.34
N ASP A 30 -1.32 14.73 -16.89
CA ASP A 30 -1.04 13.48 -16.17
C ASP A 30 -1.02 12.23 -17.06
N TYR A 31 -1.30 12.37 -18.33
CA TYR A 31 -1.38 11.22 -19.22
C TYR A 31 -0.10 10.41 -19.30
N SER A 32 1.06 11.07 -19.23
CA SER A 32 2.35 10.38 -19.28
C SER A 32 2.60 9.51 -18.03
N SER A 33 2.38 10.07 -16.83
CA SER A 33 2.52 9.33 -15.58
C SER A 33 1.55 8.16 -15.50
N PHE A 34 0.30 8.39 -15.90
CA PHE A 34 -0.73 7.37 -15.93
C PHE A 34 -0.38 6.18 -16.85
N LYS A 35 0.27 6.44 -17.99
CA LYS A 35 0.74 5.40 -18.91
C LYS A 35 1.73 4.44 -18.27
N TYR A 36 2.66 4.95 -17.48
CA TYR A 36 3.59 4.11 -16.72
C TYR A 36 2.88 3.29 -15.64
N PHE A 37 1.92 3.91 -14.98
CA PHE A 37 1.09 3.21 -14.00
C PHE A 37 0.29 2.06 -14.64
N GLN A 38 -0.40 2.31 -15.75
CA GLN A 38 -1.12 1.26 -16.48
C GLN A 38 -0.22 0.09 -16.89
N LYS A 39 1.01 0.41 -17.35
CA LYS A 39 1.98 -0.60 -17.74
C LYS A 39 2.45 -1.43 -16.55
N SER A 40 2.66 -0.79 -15.41
CA SER A 40 2.99 -1.50 -14.17
C SER A 40 1.87 -2.45 -13.73
N GLU A 41 0.60 -2.01 -13.78
CA GLU A 41 -0.55 -2.85 -13.45
C GLU A 41 -0.66 -4.08 -14.38
N LEU A 42 -0.34 -3.90 -15.68
CA LEU A 42 -0.26 -5.02 -16.62
C LEU A 42 0.83 -6.04 -16.20
N PHE A 43 2.02 -5.56 -15.84
CA PHE A 43 3.09 -6.43 -15.36
C PHE A 43 2.74 -7.15 -14.05
N ILE A 44 2.07 -6.48 -13.13
CA ILE A 44 1.56 -7.11 -11.88
C ILE A 44 0.64 -8.28 -12.21
N ARG A 45 -0.33 -8.07 -13.09
CA ARG A 45 -1.25 -9.16 -13.54
C ARG A 45 -0.52 -10.32 -14.22
N GLN A 46 0.57 -10.03 -14.93
CA GLN A 46 1.43 -11.04 -15.54
C GLN A 46 2.41 -11.68 -14.53
N LYS A 47 2.37 -11.31 -13.25
CA LYS A 47 3.31 -11.73 -12.20
C LYS A 47 4.77 -11.36 -12.49
N LYS A 48 5.00 -10.36 -13.33
CA LYS A 48 6.32 -9.80 -13.65
C LYS A 48 6.64 -8.63 -12.72
N LEU A 49 6.80 -8.93 -11.44
CA LEU A 49 6.94 -7.91 -10.39
C LEU A 49 8.18 -7.03 -10.59
N GLY A 50 9.30 -7.58 -11.08
CA GLY A 50 10.51 -6.82 -11.37
C GLY A 50 10.33 -5.77 -12.47
N ASP A 51 9.54 -6.09 -13.51
CA ASP A 51 9.24 -5.13 -14.57
C ASP A 51 8.23 -4.07 -14.08
N ALA A 52 7.27 -4.48 -13.25
CA ALA A 52 6.36 -3.54 -12.60
C ALA A 52 7.10 -2.51 -11.72
N LEU A 53 8.07 -2.96 -10.92
CA LEU A 53 8.90 -2.07 -10.11
C LEU A 53 9.60 -1.00 -10.95
N LYS A 54 10.23 -1.37 -12.07
CA LYS A 54 10.91 -0.43 -12.96
C LYS A 54 9.99 0.67 -13.48
N GLU A 55 8.78 0.32 -13.90
CA GLU A 55 7.81 1.30 -14.40
C GLU A 55 7.33 2.24 -13.28
N LEU A 56 7.08 1.71 -12.08
CA LEU A 56 6.67 2.49 -10.93
C LEU A 56 7.78 3.39 -10.40
N GLU A 57 9.01 2.89 -10.30
CA GLU A 57 10.18 3.67 -9.88
C GLU A 57 10.44 4.82 -10.87
N TYR A 58 10.34 4.55 -12.17
CA TYR A 58 10.44 5.61 -13.17
C TYR A 58 9.33 6.66 -13.01
N LEU A 59 8.09 6.22 -12.76
CA LEU A 59 6.95 7.12 -12.55
C LEU A 59 7.21 8.07 -11.38
N VAL A 60 7.54 7.54 -10.20
CA VAL A 60 7.71 8.37 -9.00
C VAL A 60 8.92 9.30 -9.09
N ALA A 61 9.96 8.89 -9.80
CA ALA A 61 11.15 9.71 -10.04
C ALA A 61 10.92 10.84 -11.06
N SER A 62 10.17 10.53 -12.13
CA SER A 62 9.97 11.47 -13.25
C SER A 62 8.76 12.39 -13.07
N PHE A 63 7.77 11.96 -12.27
CA PHE A 63 6.51 12.68 -12.07
C PHE A 63 6.14 12.78 -10.58
N PRO A 64 7.01 13.35 -9.73
CA PRO A 64 6.79 13.37 -8.28
C PRO A 64 5.53 14.12 -7.86
N GLU A 65 5.10 15.11 -8.65
CA GLU A 65 3.93 15.94 -8.36
C GLU A 65 2.64 15.39 -9.02
N SER A 66 2.71 14.28 -9.71
CA SER A 66 1.52 13.70 -10.33
C SER A 66 0.55 13.17 -9.27
N PRO A 67 -0.76 13.37 -9.44
CA PRO A 67 -1.77 12.82 -8.53
C PRO A 67 -1.70 11.30 -8.35
N ILE A 68 -1.19 10.57 -9.35
CA ILE A 68 -1.07 9.12 -9.29
C ILE A 68 0.16 8.63 -8.51
N THR A 69 1.06 9.53 -8.14
CA THR A 69 2.32 9.19 -7.46
C THR A 69 2.09 8.52 -6.11
N SER A 70 1.11 8.96 -5.34
CA SER A 70 0.75 8.31 -4.07
C SER A 70 0.32 6.86 -4.27
N LEU A 71 -0.48 6.59 -5.31
CA LEU A 71 -0.86 5.21 -5.64
C LEU A 71 0.34 4.39 -6.11
N ALA A 72 1.25 4.99 -6.88
CA ALA A 72 2.49 4.33 -7.30
C ALA A 72 3.35 3.95 -6.08
N HIS A 73 3.46 4.81 -5.07
CA HIS A 73 4.14 4.48 -3.82
C HIS A 73 3.44 3.34 -3.07
N LEU A 74 2.11 3.30 -3.03
CA LEU A 74 1.38 2.16 -2.46
C LEU A 74 1.73 0.85 -3.19
N ARG A 75 1.74 0.86 -4.52
CA ARG A 75 2.12 -0.30 -5.32
C ARG A 75 3.56 -0.75 -5.07
N LEU A 76 4.50 0.19 -5.03
CA LEU A 76 5.90 -0.08 -4.70
C LEU A 76 6.02 -0.72 -3.31
N ALA A 77 5.37 -0.16 -2.31
CA ALA A 77 5.36 -0.71 -0.95
C ALA A 77 4.83 -2.16 -0.93
N MET A 78 3.72 -2.43 -1.60
CA MET A 78 3.10 -3.76 -1.65
C MET A 78 3.97 -4.78 -2.40
N ILE A 79 4.57 -4.38 -3.54
CA ILE A 79 5.45 -5.26 -4.30
C ILE A 79 6.72 -5.58 -3.51
N HIS A 80 7.37 -4.58 -2.91
CA HIS A 80 8.53 -4.79 -2.07
C HIS A 80 8.22 -5.67 -0.86
N PHE A 81 7.07 -5.48 -0.23
CA PHE A 81 6.60 -6.37 0.85
C PHE A 81 6.46 -7.81 0.37
N ARG A 82 5.83 -8.01 -0.79
CA ARG A 82 5.67 -9.35 -1.39
C ARG A 82 7.01 -10.02 -1.71
N LEU A 83 8.01 -9.24 -2.09
CA LEU A 83 9.36 -9.70 -2.37
C LEU A 83 10.24 -9.78 -1.10
N GLU A 84 9.66 -9.60 0.07
CA GLU A 84 10.34 -9.60 1.37
C GLU A 84 11.44 -8.52 1.50
N ASN A 85 11.39 -7.50 0.63
CA ASN A 85 12.26 -6.33 0.72
C ASN A 85 11.63 -5.28 1.64
N TYR A 86 11.62 -5.57 2.93
CA TYR A 86 10.88 -4.79 3.93
C TYR A 86 11.41 -3.37 4.12
N THR A 87 12.70 -3.15 3.94
CA THR A 87 13.29 -1.79 4.02
C THR A 87 12.70 -0.85 2.96
N ASN A 88 12.64 -1.30 1.71
CA ASN A 88 12.04 -0.51 0.64
C ASN A 88 10.51 -0.42 0.77
N ALA A 89 9.87 -1.51 1.21
CA ALA A 89 8.44 -1.50 1.50
C ALA A 89 8.09 -0.42 2.54
N LEU A 90 8.84 -0.36 3.63
CA LEU A 90 8.65 0.64 4.69
C LEU A 90 8.88 2.06 4.18
N SER A 91 9.94 2.29 3.41
CA SER A 91 10.25 3.60 2.83
C SER A 91 9.08 4.16 2.01
N HIS A 92 8.48 3.32 1.17
CA HIS A 92 7.34 3.73 0.37
C HIS A 92 6.04 3.85 1.18
N ALA A 93 5.83 2.97 2.17
CA ALA A 93 4.66 3.04 3.04
C ALA A 93 4.61 4.35 3.85
N LEU A 94 5.75 4.81 4.36
CA LEU A 94 5.84 6.07 5.10
C LEU A 94 5.55 7.32 4.24
N LEU A 95 5.76 7.25 2.93
CA LEU A 95 5.42 8.34 2.02
C LEU A 95 3.90 8.48 1.77
N LEU A 96 3.09 7.56 2.29
CA LEU A 96 1.64 7.60 2.18
C LEU A 96 0.97 8.44 3.28
N ASP A 97 1.72 8.90 4.28
CA ASP A 97 1.20 9.79 5.31
C ASP A 97 0.56 11.03 4.66
N ASN A 98 -0.59 11.44 5.18
CA ASN A 98 -1.39 12.55 4.66
C ASN A 98 -1.91 12.38 3.22
N THR A 99 -1.89 11.17 2.68
CA THR A 99 -2.55 10.83 1.42
C THR A 99 -3.86 10.07 1.68
N GLU A 100 -4.65 9.88 0.63
CA GLU A 100 -5.86 9.05 0.69
C GLU A 100 -5.56 7.55 0.99
N PHE A 101 -4.29 7.14 0.94
CA PHE A 101 -3.81 5.79 1.22
C PHE A 101 -3.10 5.66 2.58
N ALA A 102 -3.22 6.65 3.45
CA ALA A 102 -2.53 6.69 4.74
C ALA A 102 -2.86 5.46 5.61
N ASP A 103 -4.12 5.04 5.66
CA ASP A 103 -4.53 3.84 6.39
C ASP A 103 -3.80 2.57 5.88
N LYS A 104 -3.66 2.42 4.58
CA LYS A 104 -2.95 1.30 3.95
C LYS A 104 -1.45 1.33 4.27
N GLY A 105 -0.84 2.51 4.23
CA GLY A 105 0.57 2.70 4.62
C GLY A 105 0.82 2.33 6.08
N ILE A 106 -0.04 2.76 6.98
CA ILE A 106 0.04 2.45 8.42
C ILE A 106 -0.10 0.94 8.66
N ILE A 107 -1.06 0.29 8.02
CA ILE A 107 -1.28 -1.16 8.16
C ILE A 107 -0.06 -1.93 7.66
N LEU A 108 0.47 -1.57 6.50
CA LEU A 108 1.65 -2.22 5.94
C LEU A 108 2.88 -2.04 6.84
N THR A 109 3.05 -0.84 7.41
CA THR A 109 4.09 -0.56 8.39
C THR A 109 3.95 -1.46 9.62
N GLY A 110 2.76 -1.59 10.16
CA GLY A 110 2.47 -2.51 11.28
C GLY A 110 2.82 -3.96 10.95
N GLN A 111 2.43 -4.43 9.77
CA GLN A 111 2.75 -5.79 9.31
C GLN A 111 4.27 -6.02 9.17
N ILE A 112 5.01 -5.03 8.66
CA ILE A 112 6.46 -5.13 8.53
C ILE A 112 7.12 -5.28 9.90
N TYR A 113 6.74 -4.46 10.88
CA TYR A 113 7.28 -4.57 12.24
C TYR A 113 6.93 -5.89 12.90
N GLU A 114 5.72 -6.39 12.69
CA GLU A 114 5.29 -7.68 13.22
C GLU A 114 6.10 -8.86 12.64
N ILE A 115 6.39 -8.84 11.34
CA ILE A 115 7.05 -9.95 10.63
C ILE A 115 8.56 -9.87 10.76
N GLN A 116 9.16 -8.74 10.42
CA GLN A 116 10.61 -8.58 10.29
C GLN A 116 11.29 -8.44 11.64
N GLU A 117 10.80 -7.54 12.46
CA GLU A 117 11.48 -7.18 13.70
C GLU A 117 10.92 -7.92 14.91
N LYS A 118 9.81 -8.64 14.74
CA LYS A 118 9.01 -9.21 15.82
C LYS A 118 8.76 -8.18 16.94
N ASN A 119 8.67 -6.93 16.54
CA ASN A 119 8.43 -5.81 17.41
C ASN A 119 6.92 -5.59 17.54
N ILE A 120 6.32 -6.40 18.38
CA ILE A 120 4.86 -6.39 18.59
C ILE A 120 4.39 -5.06 19.15
N GLU A 121 5.17 -4.42 20.01
CA GLU A 121 4.82 -3.12 20.61
C GLU A 121 4.67 -2.05 19.52
N THR A 122 5.68 -1.86 18.67
CA THR A 122 5.62 -0.90 17.56
C THR A 122 4.54 -1.25 16.54
N SER A 123 4.35 -2.54 16.25
CA SER A 123 3.26 -3.01 15.40
C SER A 123 1.89 -2.63 15.96
N LEU A 124 1.66 -2.87 17.26
CA LEU A 124 0.42 -2.48 17.93
C LEU A 124 0.19 -0.97 17.90
N GLU A 125 1.24 -0.15 18.10
CA GLU A 125 1.14 1.31 17.95
C GLU A 125 0.61 1.72 16.58
N GLN A 126 1.08 1.09 15.51
CA GLN A 126 0.58 1.38 14.17
C GLN A 126 -0.88 0.97 14.00
N TYR A 127 -1.24 -0.22 14.45
CA TYR A 127 -2.64 -0.67 14.38
C TYR A 127 -3.58 0.18 15.21
N MET A 128 -3.13 0.67 16.37
CA MET A 128 -3.91 1.60 17.20
C MET A 128 -4.17 2.94 16.52
N LYS A 129 -3.28 3.43 15.65
CA LYS A 129 -3.57 4.61 14.82
C LYS A 129 -4.78 4.38 13.93
N ILE A 130 -4.92 3.18 13.34
CA ILE A 130 -6.12 2.84 12.55
C ILE A 130 -7.38 2.92 13.39
N LEU A 131 -7.35 2.38 14.62
CA LEU A 131 -8.50 2.36 15.50
C LEU A 131 -8.87 3.74 16.06
N ASN A 132 -7.89 4.64 16.19
CA ASN A 132 -8.12 5.97 16.73
C ASN A 132 -8.50 6.99 15.65
N ASP A 133 -7.81 6.95 14.49
CA ASP A 133 -7.84 8.03 13.51
C ASP A 133 -8.57 7.66 12.20
N PHE A 134 -8.76 6.36 11.93
CA PHE A 134 -9.34 5.86 10.68
C PHE A 134 -10.58 5.00 10.90
N THR A 135 -11.51 5.49 11.72
CA THR A 135 -12.73 4.76 12.11
C THR A 135 -13.64 4.40 10.93
N TYR A 136 -13.49 5.09 9.79
CA TYR A 136 -14.26 4.82 8.56
C TYR A 136 -13.50 3.94 7.55
N SER A 137 -12.27 3.52 7.88
CA SER A 137 -11.53 2.60 7.02
C SER A 137 -12.22 1.24 6.97
N ILE A 138 -12.23 0.64 5.79
CA ILE A 138 -12.71 -0.75 5.62
C ILE A 138 -11.87 -1.75 6.42
N TYR A 139 -10.67 -1.36 6.81
CA TYR A 139 -9.76 -2.17 7.62
C TYR A 139 -9.96 -2.04 9.12
N TYR A 140 -10.84 -1.15 9.57
CA TYR A 140 -11.07 -0.90 11.00
C TYR A 140 -11.41 -2.19 11.77
N GLU A 141 -12.44 -2.91 11.34
CA GLU A 141 -12.87 -4.13 12.02
C GLU A 141 -11.85 -5.27 11.93
N PRO A 142 -11.26 -5.56 10.77
CA PRO A 142 -10.17 -6.53 10.67
C PRO A 142 -8.99 -6.21 11.59
N ILE A 143 -8.55 -4.96 11.65
CA ILE A 143 -7.45 -4.54 12.54
C ILE A 143 -7.85 -4.65 14.01
N ARG A 144 -9.06 -4.25 14.38
CA ARG A 144 -9.58 -4.41 15.75
C ARG A 144 -9.54 -5.87 16.19
N TYR A 145 -9.96 -6.76 15.34
CA TYR A 145 -9.90 -8.20 15.60
C TYR A 145 -8.46 -8.70 15.77
N HIS A 146 -7.57 -8.27 14.88
CA HIS A 146 -6.16 -8.65 14.91
C HIS A 146 -5.45 -8.17 16.19
N VAL A 147 -5.66 -6.92 16.59
CA VAL A 147 -5.13 -6.35 17.83
C VAL A 147 -5.55 -7.16 19.04
N ARG A 148 -6.84 -7.51 19.14
CA ARG A 148 -7.35 -8.36 20.23
C ARG A 148 -6.70 -9.74 20.26
N LYS A 149 -6.42 -10.31 19.10
CA LYS A 149 -5.76 -11.61 18.98
C LYS A 149 -4.32 -11.54 19.50
N ILE A 150 -3.57 -10.52 19.10
CA ILE A 150 -2.19 -10.31 19.59
C ILE A 150 -2.19 -10.15 21.10
N GLN A 151 -3.02 -9.27 21.65
CA GLN A 151 -3.09 -9.01 23.10
C GLN A 151 -3.44 -10.24 23.94
N LYS A 152 -4.24 -11.15 23.40
CA LYS A 152 -4.56 -12.42 24.07
C LYS A 152 -3.40 -13.42 24.07
N THR A 153 -2.54 -13.33 23.07
CA THR A 153 -1.40 -14.26 22.96
C THR A 153 -0.25 -13.84 23.87
N GLU A 154 -0.17 -12.56 24.24
CA GLU A 154 0.83 -12.02 25.15
C GLU A 154 0.42 -12.09 26.63
N SER A 155 -0.83 -12.44 26.91
CA SER A 155 -1.37 -12.63 28.26
C SER A 155 -1.23 -14.07 28.72
#